data_6d1f40797e1e8c8ac057d0d5c8afd7cd
#
_entry.id   6d1f40797e1e8c8ac057d0d5c8afd7cd
#
_cell.length_a   1.000
_cell.length_b   1.000
_cell.length_c   1.000
_cell.angle_alpha   90.00
_cell.angle_beta   90.00
_cell.angle_gamma   90.00
#
_symmetry.space_group_name_H-M   'P 1'
#
loop_
_entity.id
_entity.type
_entity.pdbx_description
1 polymer ?
#
loop_
_entity_poly.entity_id
_entity_poly.type
_entity_poly.pdbx_seq_one_letter_code
_entity_poly.pdbx_strand_id
1 'polypeptide(L)'
;VKTPLRWSATSHAIKRARERFNVRGSDVQITEWLAQKLDAASFIGCIPDDSGKMRRAFTSGKVVIFVAIADNAVITVREASVQKEWRGVIERLADKELRKHKRRALAEERKLLELRTQMETEVCGLRSAALSARSDAKRNACHARVNALTMRITEVERDINRVRRDVLKAAESYAAVI
;
A
#
# COMPACT_ATOMS: atom_id res chain seq x y z
N VAL A 1 -27.86 -15.71 19.00
CA VAL A 1 -27.58 -14.74 20.07
C VAL A 1 -26.74 -13.65 19.45
N LYS A 2 -27.32 -12.42 19.26
CA LYS A 2 -26.53 -11.26 18.77
C LYS A 2 -25.58 -10.83 19.88
N THR A 3 -24.28 -10.87 19.62
CA THR A 3 -23.28 -10.32 20.52
C THR A 3 -23.58 -8.83 20.74
N PRO A 4 -23.59 -8.31 21.97
CA PRO A 4 -23.85 -6.89 22.21
C PRO A 4 -22.79 -6.06 21.46
N LEU A 5 -23.26 -5.04 20.74
CA LEU A 5 -22.37 -4.12 20.01
C LEU A 5 -21.39 -3.48 21.01
N ARG A 6 -20.10 -3.60 20.74
CA ARG A 6 -19.03 -2.96 21.54
C ARG A 6 -19.17 -1.42 21.55
N TRP A 7 -19.83 -0.88 20.54
CA TRP A 7 -19.99 0.55 20.30
C TRP A 7 -21.48 0.93 20.30
N SER A 8 -21.81 2.01 20.96
CA SER A 8 -23.13 2.65 20.88
C SER A 8 -23.04 3.94 20.06
N ALA A 9 -24.16 4.46 19.58
CA ALA A 9 -24.18 5.72 18.83
C ALA A 9 -25.23 6.68 19.42
N THR A 10 -24.85 7.95 19.57
CA THR A 10 -25.80 9.00 19.95
C THR A 10 -26.72 9.34 18.76
N SER A 11 -27.91 9.89 19.04
CA SER A 11 -28.81 10.37 17.99
C SER A 11 -28.15 11.40 17.07
N HIS A 12 -27.25 12.22 17.61
CA HIS A 12 -26.46 13.17 16.84
C HIS A 12 -25.49 12.47 15.87
N ALA A 13 -24.78 11.42 16.31
CA ALA A 13 -23.90 10.65 15.44
C ALA A 13 -24.67 9.97 14.31
N ILE A 14 -25.83 9.38 14.61
CA ILE A 14 -26.71 8.76 13.62
C ILE A 14 -27.18 9.78 12.58
N LYS A 15 -27.64 10.95 13.04
CA LYS A 15 -28.04 12.05 12.16
C LYS A 15 -26.89 12.47 11.23
N ARG A 16 -25.66 12.66 11.77
CA ARG A 16 -24.49 13.04 10.99
C ARG A 16 -24.01 11.95 10.01
N ALA A 17 -24.17 10.68 10.36
CA ALA A 17 -23.88 9.58 9.44
C ALA A 17 -24.82 9.61 8.21
N ARG A 18 -26.11 9.88 8.41
CA ARG A 18 -27.07 10.07 7.32
C ARG A 18 -26.73 11.27 6.44
N GLU A 19 -26.50 12.43 7.05
CA GLU A 19 -26.26 13.68 6.34
C GLU A 19 -24.97 13.70 5.53
N ARG A 20 -23.86 13.17 6.10
CA ARG A 20 -22.52 13.32 5.52
C ARG A 20 -22.09 12.15 4.66
N PHE A 21 -22.59 10.94 4.97
CA PHE A 21 -22.17 9.71 4.28
C PHE A 21 -23.33 9.02 3.56
N ASN A 22 -24.51 9.66 3.53
CA ASN A 22 -25.72 9.13 2.88
C ASN A 22 -26.05 7.70 3.32
N VAL A 23 -25.75 7.35 4.59
CA VAL A 23 -26.05 6.02 5.14
C VAL A 23 -27.55 5.91 5.36
N ARG A 24 -28.19 4.97 4.66
CA ARG A 24 -29.63 4.71 4.75
C ARG A 24 -29.91 3.56 5.71
N GLY A 25 -31.08 3.57 6.35
CA GLY A 25 -31.53 2.48 7.21
C GLY A 25 -32.05 2.95 8.59
N SER A 26 -32.39 1.97 9.42
CA SER A 26 -32.79 2.22 10.80
C SER A 26 -31.61 2.68 11.66
N ASP A 27 -31.89 3.26 12.82
CA ASP A 27 -30.84 3.68 13.78
C ASP A 27 -29.94 2.52 14.19
N VAL A 28 -30.48 1.31 14.29
CA VAL A 28 -29.71 0.10 14.58
C VAL A 28 -28.73 -0.22 13.47
N GLN A 29 -29.16 -0.18 12.20
CA GLN A 29 -28.30 -0.43 11.05
C GLN A 29 -27.18 0.61 10.91
N ILE A 30 -27.48 1.88 11.22
CA ILE A 30 -26.47 2.94 11.20
C ILE A 30 -25.48 2.76 12.34
N THR A 31 -25.93 2.34 13.53
CA THR A 31 -25.04 2.00 14.65
C THR A 31 -24.13 0.82 14.32
N GLU A 32 -24.67 -0.21 13.66
CA GLU A 32 -23.87 -1.35 13.15
C GLU A 32 -22.83 -0.89 12.11
N TRP A 33 -23.19 -0.01 11.18
CA TRP A 33 -22.26 0.59 10.21
C TRP A 33 -21.13 1.35 10.91
N LEU A 34 -21.45 2.17 11.93
CA LEU A 34 -20.47 2.90 12.73
C LEU A 34 -19.53 1.94 13.49
N ALA A 35 -20.08 0.86 14.07
CA ALA A 35 -19.30 -0.16 14.74
C ALA A 35 -18.31 -0.85 13.79
N GLN A 36 -18.76 -1.26 12.61
CA GLN A 36 -17.90 -1.85 11.59
C GLN A 36 -16.78 -0.90 11.14
N LYS A 37 -17.08 0.40 10.99
CA LYS A 37 -16.06 1.41 10.68
C LYS A 37 -15.04 1.55 11.79
N LEU A 38 -15.48 1.53 13.07
CA LEU A 38 -14.60 1.63 14.24
C LEU A 38 -13.72 0.38 14.44
N ASP A 39 -14.24 -0.80 14.16
CA ASP A 39 -13.47 -2.05 14.27
C ASP A 39 -12.31 -2.11 13.24
N ALA A 40 -12.47 -1.43 12.09
CA ALA A 40 -11.44 -1.29 11.06
C ALA A 40 -10.65 0.04 11.16
N ALA A 41 -10.88 0.86 12.19
CA ALA A 41 -10.32 2.20 12.28
C ALA A 41 -8.98 2.24 13.00
N SER A 42 -8.14 3.17 12.56
CA SER A 42 -6.91 3.54 13.27
C SER A 42 -7.17 4.64 14.28
N PHE A 43 -6.63 4.51 15.49
CA PHE A 43 -6.71 5.53 16.52
C PHE A 43 -5.77 6.69 16.19
N ILE A 44 -6.30 7.92 16.16
CA ILE A 44 -5.54 9.15 15.87
C ILE A 44 -4.99 9.76 17.17
N GLY A 45 -5.80 9.77 18.23
CA GLY A 45 -5.48 10.42 19.50
C GLY A 45 -6.71 10.94 20.23
N CYS A 46 -6.48 11.61 21.36
CA CYS A 46 -7.52 12.38 22.05
C CYS A 46 -7.43 13.83 21.59
N ILE A 47 -8.47 14.32 20.94
CA ILE A 47 -8.57 15.68 20.40
C ILE A 47 -9.85 16.36 20.89
N PRO A 48 -9.85 17.70 21.07
CA PRO A 48 -11.06 18.42 21.45
C PRO A 48 -12.08 18.42 20.29
N ASP A 49 -13.36 18.25 20.62
CA ASP A 49 -14.47 18.48 19.70
C ASP A 49 -14.80 19.99 19.59
N ASP A 50 -15.80 20.36 18.78
CA ASP A 50 -16.21 21.76 18.58
C ASP A 50 -16.64 22.46 19.88
N SER A 51 -17.02 21.70 20.92
CA SER A 51 -17.35 22.22 22.25
C SER A 51 -16.15 22.30 23.19
N GLY A 52 -14.95 21.97 22.71
CA GLY A 52 -13.73 21.92 23.50
C GLY A 52 -13.60 20.67 24.39
N LYS A 53 -14.52 19.71 24.31
CA LYS A 53 -14.47 18.46 25.09
C LYS A 53 -13.54 17.46 24.41
N MET A 54 -12.63 16.88 25.19
CA MET A 54 -11.72 15.84 24.72
C MET A 54 -12.49 14.58 24.29
N ARG A 55 -12.15 14.04 23.11
CA ARG A 55 -12.74 12.83 22.53
C ARG A 55 -11.65 11.93 21.97
N ARG A 56 -11.88 10.62 21.99
CA ARG A 56 -11.07 9.67 21.25
C ARG A 56 -11.44 9.80 19.77
N ALA A 57 -10.46 10.08 18.93
CA ALA A 57 -10.65 10.20 17.48
C ALA A 57 -10.06 8.99 16.77
N PHE A 58 -10.84 8.45 15.85
CA PHE A 58 -10.50 7.30 15.00
C PHE A 58 -10.70 7.66 13.54
N THR A 59 -9.92 7.05 12.63
CA THR A 59 -10.09 7.22 11.18
C THR A 59 -10.24 5.89 10.47
N SER A 60 -11.20 5.81 9.56
CA SER A 60 -11.43 4.66 8.67
C SER A 60 -11.71 5.18 7.26
N GLY A 61 -10.69 5.19 6.40
CA GLY A 61 -10.76 5.81 5.08
C GLY A 61 -11.04 7.32 5.18
N LYS A 62 -12.12 7.78 4.56
CA LYS A 62 -12.54 9.20 4.61
C LYS A 62 -13.41 9.53 5.81
N VAL A 63 -13.60 8.63 6.76
CA VAL A 63 -14.47 8.84 7.93
C VAL A 63 -13.64 9.09 9.17
N VAL A 64 -13.85 10.22 9.85
CA VAL A 64 -13.32 10.50 11.19
C VAL A 64 -14.43 10.35 12.19
N ILE A 65 -14.23 9.52 13.20
CA ILE A 65 -15.22 9.14 14.22
C ILE A 65 -14.73 9.61 15.58
N PHE A 66 -15.57 10.38 16.27
CA PHE A 66 -15.30 10.86 17.62
C PHE A 66 -16.11 10.06 18.63
N VAL A 67 -15.41 9.47 19.60
CA VAL A 67 -15.98 8.61 20.64
C VAL A 67 -15.75 9.24 22.02
N ALA A 68 -16.69 9.13 22.90
CA ALA A 68 -16.54 9.60 24.28
C ALA A 68 -15.35 8.90 24.99
N ILE A 69 -14.72 9.59 25.95
CA ILE A 69 -13.59 9.01 26.69
C ILE A 69 -14.08 7.98 27.70
N ALA A 70 -15.20 8.29 28.37
CA ALA A 70 -15.71 7.50 29.50
C ALA A 70 -16.39 6.20 29.07
N ASP A 71 -16.98 6.18 27.89
CA ASP A 71 -17.72 5.04 27.34
C ASP A 71 -17.42 4.83 25.86
N ASN A 72 -18.02 3.82 25.26
CA ASN A 72 -17.86 3.52 23.84
C ASN A 72 -18.96 4.16 22.97
N ALA A 73 -19.48 5.33 23.38
CA ALA A 73 -20.51 6.05 22.65
C ALA A 73 -19.87 6.89 21.53
N VAL A 74 -20.30 6.69 20.31
CA VAL A 74 -19.98 7.54 19.16
C VAL A 74 -20.75 8.86 19.30
N ILE A 75 -20.02 9.95 19.39
CA ILE A 75 -20.58 11.30 19.60
C ILE A 75 -20.89 11.97 18.26
N THR A 76 -19.97 11.87 17.31
CA THR A 76 -20.16 12.47 15.97
C THR A 76 -19.23 11.82 14.95
N VAL A 77 -19.55 12.03 13.68
CA VAL A 77 -18.72 11.60 12.54
C VAL A 77 -18.49 12.78 11.60
N ARG A 78 -17.30 12.82 11.00
CA ARG A 78 -16.92 13.86 10.04
C ARG A 78 -16.28 13.23 8.81
N GLU A 79 -16.38 13.92 7.70
CA GLU A 79 -15.59 13.59 6.53
C GLU A 79 -14.16 14.14 6.72
N ALA A 80 -13.17 13.28 6.45
CA ALA A 80 -11.77 13.71 6.45
C ALA A 80 -11.55 14.66 5.28
N SER A 81 -11.07 15.86 5.58
CA SER A 81 -10.68 16.87 4.58
C SER A 81 -9.28 17.35 4.88
N VAL A 82 -8.49 17.53 3.82
CA VAL A 82 -7.16 18.12 3.96
C VAL A 82 -7.29 19.63 3.94
N GLN A 83 -6.90 20.28 5.04
CA GLN A 83 -6.84 21.75 5.09
C GLN A 83 -5.77 22.25 4.10
N LYS A 84 -6.04 23.40 3.46
CA LYS A 84 -5.16 23.99 2.43
C LYS A 84 -3.71 24.15 2.91
N GLU A 85 -3.52 24.51 4.17
CA GLU A 85 -2.21 24.69 4.81
C GLU A 85 -1.39 23.38 4.85
N TRP A 86 -2.04 22.24 5.09
CA TRP A 86 -1.39 20.94 5.13
C TRP A 86 -1.17 20.32 3.76
N ARG A 87 -1.97 20.70 2.76
CA ARG A 87 -1.88 20.14 1.41
C ARG A 87 -0.46 20.27 0.85
N GLY A 88 0.12 21.48 0.87
CA GLY A 88 1.46 21.71 0.35
C GLY A 88 2.57 21.03 1.15
N VAL A 89 2.34 20.72 2.43
CA VAL A 89 3.28 19.92 3.24
C VAL A 89 3.21 18.46 2.83
N ILE A 90 2.01 17.91 2.69
CA ILE A 90 1.76 16.53 2.28
C ILE A 90 2.32 16.28 0.87
N GLU A 91 2.05 17.19 -0.09
CA GLU A 91 2.57 17.11 -1.47
C GLU A 91 4.12 17.06 -1.49
N ARG A 92 4.79 17.94 -0.72
CA ARG A 92 6.26 17.94 -0.64
C ARG A 92 6.82 16.67 -0.03
N LEU A 93 6.19 16.12 1.02
CA LEU A 93 6.61 14.87 1.64
C LEU A 93 6.40 13.69 0.71
N ALA A 94 5.25 13.62 0.06
CA ALA A 94 4.92 12.58 -0.91
C ALA A 94 5.88 12.62 -2.12
N ASP A 95 6.18 13.81 -2.66
CA ASP A 95 7.14 14.00 -3.74
C ASP A 95 8.56 13.56 -3.34
N LYS A 96 9.01 13.92 -2.14
CA LYS A 96 10.31 13.49 -1.61
C LYS A 96 10.42 11.96 -1.52
N GLU A 97 9.40 11.29 -1.00
CA GLU A 97 9.40 9.83 -0.87
C GLU A 97 9.29 9.14 -2.24
N LEU A 98 8.48 9.66 -3.17
CA LEU A 98 8.41 9.15 -4.55
C LEU A 98 9.76 9.26 -5.27
N ARG A 99 10.45 10.40 -5.16
CA ARG A 99 11.81 10.57 -5.74
C ARG A 99 12.82 9.61 -5.14
N LYS A 100 12.76 9.37 -3.84
CA LYS A 100 13.63 8.42 -3.13
C LYS A 100 13.35 6.98 -3.60
N HIS A 101 12.07 6.61 -3.72
CA HIS A 101 11.67 5.30 -4.23
C HIS A 101 12.13 5.08 -5.67
N LYS A 102 11.90 6.05 -6.57
CA LYS A 102 12.37 6.00 -7.96
C LYS A 102 13.89 5.82 -8.05
N ARG A 103 14.68 6.56 -7.27
CA ARG A 103 16.15 6.42 -7.28
C ARG A 103 16.62 5.03 -6.83
N ARG A 104 15.98 4.46 -5.80
CA ARG A 104 16.30 3.10 -5.34
C ARG A 104 15.95 2.06 -6.39
N ALA A 105 14.77 2.15 -6.97
CA ALA A 105 14.32 1.25 -8.02
C ALA A 105 15.23 1.30 -9.27
N LEU A 106 15.62 2.49 -9.71
CA LEU A 106 16.56 2.64 -10.84
C LEU A 106 17.94 2.03 -10.55
N ALA A 107 18.44 2.17 -9.31
CA ALA A 107 19.71 1.56 -8.92
C ALA A 107 19.62 0.04 -8.88
N GLU A 108 18.51 -0.51 -8.41
CA GLU A 108 18.25 -1.95 -8.40
C GLU A 108 18.07 -2.51 -9.81
N GLU A 109 17.26 -1.85 -10.63
CA GLU A 109 17.07 -2.23 -12.04
C GLU A 109 18.38 -2.26 -12.79
N ARG A 110 19.27 -1.25 -12.61
CA ARG A 110 20.60 -1.23 -13.24
C ARG A 110 21.42 -2.45 -12.85
N LYS A 111 21.47 -2.81 -11.56
CA LYS A 111 22.21 -4.01 -11.10
C LYS A 111 21.66 -5.30 -11.73
N LEU A 112 20.34 -5.42 -11.84
CA LEU A 112 19.71 -6.59 -12.45
C LEU A 112 20.00 -6.67 -13.95
N LEU A 113 20.01 -5.53 -14.65
CA LEU A 113 20.37 -5.46 -16.07
C LEU A 113 21.84 -5.82 -16.30
N GLU A 114 22.75 -5.35 -15.46
CA GLU A 114 24.17 -5.72 -15.50
C GLU A 114 24.33 -7.22 -15.29
N LEU A 115 23.69 -7.80 -14.29
CA LEU A 115 23.70 -9.23 -14.02
C LEU A 115 23.16 -10.03 -15.21
N ARG A 116 22.05 -9.61 -15.82
CA ARG A 116 21.50 -10.23 -17.02
C ARG A 116 22.52 -10.24 -18.16
N THR A 117 23.14 -9.08 -18.46
CA THR A 117 24.14 -8.94 -19.52
C THR A 117 25.34 -9.85 -19.29
N GLN A 118 25.82 -9.98 -18.04
CA GLN A 118 26.91 -10.89 -17.69
C GLN A 118 26.54 -12.34 -18.00
N MET A 119 25.35 -12.77 -17.60
CA MET A 119 24.87 -14.13 -17.88
C MET A 119 24.66 -14.39 -19.38
N GLU A 120 24.13 -13.42 -20.13
CA GLU A 120 24.00 -13.52 -21.60
C GLU A 120 25.36 -13.67 -22.29
N THR A 121 26.37 -12.94 -21.82
CA THR A 121 27.76 -13.07 -22.31
C THR A 121 28.35 -14.44 -22.01
N GLU A 122 28.14 -14.99 -20.78
CA GLU A 122 28.55 -16.34 -20.42
C GLU A 122 27.86 -17.39 -21.29
N VAL A 123 26.57 -17.25 -21.55
CA VAL A 123 25.82 -18.15 -22.46
C VAL A 123 26.41 -18.15 -23.87
N CYS A 124 26.73 -16.96 -24.42
CA CYS A 124 27.38 -16.89 -25.72
C CYS A 124 28.73 -17.61 -25.75
N GLY A 125 29.56 -17.40 -24.72
CA GLY A 125 30.87 -18.09 -24.60
C GLY A 125 30.72 -19.61 -24.49
N LEU A 126 29.77 -20.10 -23.68
CA LEU A 126 29.50 -21.52 -23.50
C LEU A 126 28.95 -22.17 -24.78
N ARG A 127 28.11 -21.48 -25.55
CA ARG A 127 27.63 -21.97 -26.85
C ARG A 127 28.77 -22.12 -27.83
N SER A 128 29.70 -21.16 -27.92
CA SER A 128 30.90 -21.24 -28.74
C SER A 128 31.82 -22.39 -28.28
N ALA A 129 32.01 -22.53 -26.98
CA ALA A 129 32.80 -23.65 -26.41
C ALA A 129 32.19 -25.02 -26.69
N ALA A 130 30.87 -25.15 -26.68
CA ALA A 130 30.15 -26.38 -27.03
C ALA A 130 30.38 -26.78 -28.49
N LEU A 131 30.38 -25.80 -29.42
CA LEU A 131 30.64 -26.03 -30.85
C LEU A 131 32.05 -26.50 -31.12
N SER A 132 33.04 -26.01 -30.35
CA SER A 132 34.45 -26.41 -30.49
C SER A 132 34.84 -27.63 -29.66
N ALA A 133 33.95 -28.19 -28.87
CA ALA A 133 34.23 -29.31 -27.97
C ALA A 133 34.45 -30.63 -28.73
N ARG A 134 35.61 -31.26 -28.47
CA ARG A 134 35.96 -32.56 -29.06
C ARG A 134 35.30 -33.76 -28.38
N SER A 135 34.81 -33.61 -27.13
CA SER A 135 34.15 -34.69 -26.41
C SER A 135 32.70 -34.36 -26.10
N ASP A 136 31.83 -35.36 -26.15
CA ASP A 136 30.41 -35.22 -25.84
C ASP A 136 30.19 -34.84 -24.39
N ALA A 137 31.03 -35.32 -23.46
CA ALA A 137 30.95 -34.94 -22.06
C ALA A 137 31.12 -33.43 -21.86
N LYS A 138 32.12 -32.83 -22.53
CA LYS A 138 32.30 -31.35 -22.47
C LYS A 138 31.17 -30.59 -23.12
N ARG A 139 30.67 -31.08 -24.26
CA ARG A 139 29.50 -30.48 -24.95
C ARG A 139 28.27 -30.49 -24.07
N ASN A 140 27.96 -31.63 -23.45
CA ASN A 140 26.82 -31.78 -22.55
C ASN A 140 26.95 -30.92 -21.31
N ALA A 141 28.12 -30.76 -20.73
CA ALA A 141 28.35 -29.86 -19.60
C ALA A 141 28.10 -28.41 -19.97
N CYS A 142 28.53 -27.93 -21.16
CA CYS A 142 28.25 -26.62 -21.67
C CYS A 142 26.73 -26.41 -21.85
N HIS A 143 26.02 -27.35 -22.44
CA HIS A 143 24.59 -27.28 -22.63
C HIS A 143 23.82 -27.22 -21.28
N ALA A 144 24.21 -28.05 -20.33
CA ALA A 144 23.58 -28.01 -18.99
C ALA A 144 23.78 -26.65 -18.32
N ARG A 145 24.95 -26.04 -18.40
CA ARG A 145 25.22 -24.70 -17.86
C ARG A 145 24.45 -23.63 -18.60
N VAL A 146 24.35 -23.69 -19.94
CA VAL A 146 23.52 -22.77 -20.74
C VAL A 146 22.07 -22.83 -20.31
N ASN A 147 21.50 -24.02 -20.12
CA ASN A 147 20.13 -24.18 -19.66
C ASN A 147 19.90 -23.55 -18.28
N ALA A 148 20.81 -23.80 -17.32
CA ALA A 148 20.71 -23.19 -15.98
C ALA A 148 20.80 -21.66 -16.03
N LEU A 149 21.71 -21.10 -16.83
CA LEU A 149 21.82 -19.65 -17.01
C LEU A 149 20.56 -19.04 -17.68
N THR A 150 20.01 -19.72 -18.68
CA THR A 150 18.78 -19.27 -19.35
C THR A 150 17.60 -19.22 -18.38
N MET A 151 17.45 -20.21 -17.51
CA MET A 151 16.45 -20.18 -16.45
C MET A 151 16.66 -18.99 -15.51
N ARG A 152 17.92 -18.77 -15.10
CA ARG A 152 18.24 -17.64 -14.21
C ARG A 152 18.02 -16.29 -14.87
N ILE A 153 18.31 -16.13 -16.15
CA ILE A 153 17.98 -14.90 -16.93
C ILE A 153 16.48 -14.62 -16.88
N THR A 154 15.65 -15.66 -17.06
CA THR A 154 14.17 -15.50 -16.98
C THR A 154 13.73 -15.05 -15.58
N GLU A 155 14.38 -15.52 -14.50
CA GLU A 155 14.09 -15.07 -13.15
C GLU A 155 14.45 -13.58 -12.97
N VAL A 156 15.64 -13.18 -13.42
CA VAL A 156 16.09 -11.78 -13.35
C VAL A 156 15.17 -10.86 -14.15
N GLU A 157 14.67 -11.29 -15.29
CA GLU A 157 13.67 -10.52 -16.04
C GLU A 157 12.36 -10.33 -15.28
N ARG A 158 11.90 -11.35 -14.54
CA ARG A 158 10.74 -11.22 -13.65
C ARG A 158 11.00 -10.23 -12.52
N ASP A 159 12.22 -10.24 -11.95
CA ASP A 159 12.63 -9.30 -10.91
C ASP A 159 12.67 -7.86 -11.43
N ILE A 160 13.22 -7.61 -12.63
CA ILE A 160 13.19 -6.31 -13.29
C ILE A 160 11.74 -5.82 -13.46
N ASN A 161 10.86 -6.70 -13.94
CA ASN A 161 9.45 -6.35 -14.11
C ASN A 161 8.73 -6.11 -12.77
N ARG A 162 9.15 -6.76 -11.68
CA ARG A 162 8.66 -6.49 -10.34
C ARG A 162 9.06 -5.10 -9.88
N VAL A 163 10.34 -4.73 -9.98
CA VAL A 163 10.85 -3.39 -9.64
C VAL A 163 10.10 -2.29 -10.39
N ARG A 164 9.88 -2.47 -11.69
CA ARG A 164 9.10 -1.51 -12.51
C ARG A 164 7.66 -1.36 -12.04
N ARG A 165 6.98 -2.46 -11.70
CA ARG A 165 5.61 -2.43 -11.17
C ARG A 165 5.53 -1.74 -9.80
N ASP A 166 6.54 -1.89 -8.96
CA ASP A 166 6.58 -1.25 -7.65
C ASP A 166 6.72 0.28 -7.78
N VAL A 167 7.47 0.77 -8.79
CA VAL A 167 7.51 2.21 -9.12
C VAL A 167 6.15 2.71 -9.59
N LEU A 168 5.45 1.93 -10.43
CA LEU A 168 4.10 2.29 -10.88
C LEU A 168 3.13 2.42 -9.70
N LYS A 169 3.09 1.43 -8.82
CA LYS A 169 2.25 1.45 -7.60
C LYS A 169 2.57 2.64 -6.69
N ALA A 170 3.86 2.98 -6.55
CA ALA A 170 4.26 4.15 -5.78
C ALA A 170 3.76 5.45 -6.43
N ALA A 171 3.78 5.55 -7.78
CA ALA A 171 3.24 6.70 -8.49
C ALA A 171 1.71 6.79 -8.39
N GLU A 172 1.00 5.67 -8.46
CA GLU A 172 -0.46 5.60 -8.23
C GLU A 172 -0.82 6.04 -6.80
N SER A 173 -0.07 5.58 -5.80
CA SER A 173 -0.27 5.99 -4.41
C SER A 173 0.00 7.48 -4.21
N TYR A 174 1.01 8.03 -4.88
CA TYR A 174 1.28 9.47 -4.89
C TYR A 174 0.11 10.25 -5.48
N ALA A 175 -0.39 9.83 -6.64
CA ALA A 175 -1.54 10.49 -7.29
C ALA A 175 -2.83 10.45 -6.47
N ALA A 176 -3.00 9.45 -5.59
CA ALA A 176 -4.16 9.36 -4.70
C ALA A 176 -4.07 10.31 -3.49
N VAL A 177 -2.88 10.84 -3.16
CA VAL A 177 -2.64 11.71 -2.00
C VAL A 177 -2.70 13.19 -2.37
N ILE A 178 -2.34 13.55 -3.61
CA ILE A 178 -2.38 14.93 -4.13
C ILE A 178 -3.73 15.26 -4.77
#